data_a09a1ff74e0dc9aa82309919cc5466cb
#
_entry.id   a09a1ff74e0dc9aa82309919cc5466cb
#
_cell.length_a   1.000
_cell.length_b   1.000
_cell.length_c   1.000
_cell.angle_alpha   90.00
_cell.angle_beta   90.00
_cell.angle_gamma   90.00
#
_symmetry.space_group_name_H-M   'P 1'
#
loop_
_entity.id
_entity.type
_entity.pdbx_description
1 polymer ?
#
loop_
_entity_poly.entity_id
_entity_poly.type
_entity_poly.pdbx_seq_one_letter_code
_entity_poly.pdbx_strand_id
1 'polypeptide(L)'
;MNRRQFTLATALCAALPMASFGQEAKLLTLEEISEYLNGISAVESSFTQVNWDNSISTGTLLLKRPGRIRLEYDEPDSGLMMAIGGNLAVFDKKSNVPPERYPVRRTPLWLLLQRNVDLTDQKMVVGHGMAGGFTFVEAMDPKRPEYGSIRLNFTSDPVSLTSWLIMDAHGGETFVDLGPLKEAEINNENFNIERMVQQLVPEENR
;
A
#
# COMPACT_ATOMS: atom_id res chain seq x y z
N MET A 1 64.08 39.94 33.85
CA MET A 1 64.13 39.25 32.54
C MET A 1 63.54 37.87 32.74
N ASN A 2 62.23 37.67 32.49
CA ASN A 2 61.57 36.36 32.66
C ASN A 2 60.94 35.96 31.32
N ARG A 3 61.50 34.93 30.70
CA ARG A 3 60.98 34.27 29.49
C ARG A 3 59.81 33.36 29.91
N ARG A 4 58.60 33.73 29.51
CA ARG A 4 57.42 32.84 29.58
C ARG A 4 57.38 31.98 28.32
N GLN A 5 57.58 30.68 28.50
CA GLN A 5 57.37 29.71 27.44
C GLN A 5 55.88 29.43 27.31
N PHE A 6 55.32 29.70 26.13
CA PHE A 6 53.95 29.29 25.72
C PHE A 6 54.07 27.91 25.08
N THR A 7 53.51 26.89 25.73
CA THR A 7 53.33 25.58 25.14
C THR A 7 51.98 25.57 24.41
N LEU A 8 51.99 25.51 23.06
CA LEU A 8 50.82 25.23 22.26
C LEU A 8 50.48 23.73 22.39
N ALA A 9 49.34 23.42 22.99
CA ALA A 9 48.76 22.08 22.94
C ALA A 9 47.92 21.95 21.65
N THR A 10 48.43 21.20 20.68
CA THR A 10 47.72 20.90 19.44
C THR A 10 46.76 19.75 19.72
N ALA A 11 45.47 20.04 19.85
CA ALA A 11 44.43 19.00 19.93
C ALA A 11 44.22 18.38 18.56
N LEU A 12 44.67 17.14 18.40
CA LEU A 12 44.44 16.34 17.20
C LEU A 12 43.03 15.76 17.27
N CYS A 13 42.03 16.41 16.61
CA CYS A 13 40.70 15.86 16.39
C CYS A 13 40.81 14.69 15.40
N ALA A 14 40.80 13.46 15.88
CA ALA A 14 40.62 12.29 15.04
C ALA A 14 39.20 12.25 14.52
N ALA A 15 39.00 12.65 13.27
CA ALA A 15 37.77 12.44 12.53
C ALA A 15 37.65 10.94 12.22
N LEU A 16 36.81 10.23 12.99
CA LEU A 16 36.43 8.87 12.66
C LEU A 16 35.50 8.93 11.43
N PRO A 17 35.80 8.20 10.34
CA PRO A 17 34.86 8.08 9.24
C PRO A 17 33.61 7.35 9.77
N MET A 18 32.47 8.04 9.83
CA MET A 18 31.17 7.36 9.94
C MET A 18 30.97 6.58 8.64
N ALA A 19 31.26 5.27 8.70
CA ALA A 19 30.83 4.35 7.66
C ALA A 19 29.29 4.34 7.68
N SER A 20 28.70 5.10 6.78
CA SER A 20 27.27 4.97 6.44
C SER A 20 27.14 3.59 5.79
N PHE A 21 26.75 2.58 6.56
CA PHE A 21 26.27 1.33 6.01
C PHE A 21 24.94 1.64 5.29
N GLY A 22 25.05 2.12 4.08
CA GLY A 22 23.93 2.09 3.14
C GLY A 22 23.62 0.62 2.90
N GLN A 23 22.56 0.11 3.50
CA GLN A 23 22.07 -1.22 3.27
C GLN A 23 21.71 -1.33 1.81
N GLU A 24 22.43 -2.16 1.04
CA GLU A 24 22.11 -2.38 -0.37
C GLU A 24 20.74 -3.06 -0.45
N ALA A 25 19.82 -2.43 -1.17
CA ALA A 25 18.50 -3.00 -1.42
C ALA A 25 18.68 -4.35 -2.14
N LYS A 26 18.15 -5.42 -1.53
CA LYS A 26 18.21 -6.78 -2.05
C LYS A 26 16.94 -7.07 -2.86
N LEU A 27 17.08 -7.75 -3.99
CA LEU A 27 15.94 -8.32 -4.71
C LEU A 27 15.30 -9.43 -3.85
N LEU A 28 14.06 -9.23 -3.43
CA LEU A 28 13.27 -10.27 -2.77
C LEU A 28 12.81 -11.31 -3.78
N THR A 29 12.78 -12.58 -3.39
CA THR A 29 12.19 -13.64 -4.22
C THR A 29 10.66 -13.60 -4.18
N LEU A 30 10.01 -14.24 -5.13
CA LEU A 30 8.53 -14.34 -5.14
C LEU A 30 8.00 -15.14 -3.94
N GLU A 31 8.80 -16.10 -3.42
CA GLU A 31 8.50 -16.84 -2.20
C GLU A 31 8.53 -15.91 -0.98
N GLU A 32 9.60 -15.11 -0.81
CA GLU A 32 9.73 -14.15 0.29
C GLU A 32 8.58 -13.15 0.31
N ILE A 33 8.18 -12.65 -0.85
CA ILE A 33 7.03 -11.72 -0.99
C ILE A 33 5.71 -12.44 -0.66
N SER A 34 5.52 -13.68 -1.15
CA SER A 34 4.32 -14.47 -0.87
C SER A 34 4.19 -14.75 0.63
N GLU A 35 5.28 -15.14 1.28
CA GLU A 35 5.33 -15.37 2.73
C GLU A 35 4.99 -14.10 3.51
N TYR A 36 5.62 -12.97 3.16
CA TYR A 36 5.32 -11.67 3.77
C TYR A 36 3.84 -11.32 3.63
N LEU A 37 3.28 -11.37 2.43
CA LEU A 37 1.87 -11.06 2.20
C LEU A 37 0.94 -12.00 2.96
N ASN A 38 1.27 -13.28 3.06
CA ASN A 38 0.50 -14.25 3.83
C ASN A 38 0.62 -14.05 5.35
N GLY A 39 1.71 -13.46 5.82
CA GLY A 39 1.91 -13.08 7.21
C GLY A 39 1.04 -11.90 7.67
N ILE A 40 0.59 -11.04 6.75
CA ILE A 40 -0.29 -9.92 7.11
C ILE A 40 -1.66 -10.45 7.56
N SER A 41 -2.03 -10.22 8.81
CA SER A 41 -3.35 -10.56 9.34
C SER A 41 -4.27 -9.33 9.39
N ALA A 42 -3.90 -8.31 10.16
CA ALA A 42 -4.63 -7.05 10.27
C ALA A 42 -3.66 -5.91 10.51
N VAL A 43 -3.68 -4.91 9.64
CA VAL A 43 -2.79 -3.75 9.69
C VAL A 43 -3.52 -2.47 9.36
N GLU A 44 -3.03 -1.37 9.93
CA GLU A 44 -3.44 0.00 9.67
C GLU A 44 -2.26 0.81 9.13
N SER A 45 -2.53 1.75 8.23
CA SER A 45 -1.55 2.70 7.70
C SER A 45 -2.22 3.99 7.25
N SER A 46 -1.49 5.09 7.23
CA SER A 46 -1.84 6.23 6.38
C SER A 46 -1.52 5.90 4.92
N PHE A 47 -2.15 6.59 4.00
CA PHE A 47 -1.78 6.51 2.59
C PHE A 47 -1.85 7.88 1.91
N THR A 48 -1.07 8.01 0.83
CA THR A 48 -1.18 9.09 -0.14
C THR A 48 -1.44 8.46 -1.50
N GLN A 49 -2.48 8.90 -2.18
CA GLN A 49 -2.85 8.43 -3.51
C GLN A 49 -2.62 9.53 -4.54
N VAL A 50 -1.98 9.16 -5.64
CA VAL A 50 -1.90 9.99 -6.85
C VAL A 50 -2.81 9.37 -7.89
N ASN A 51 -3.81 10.13 -8.31
CA ASN A 51 -4.81 9.73 -9.28
C ASN A 51 -4.32 9.91 -10.72
N TRP A 52 -5.01 9.33 -11.69
CA TRP A 52 -4.70 9.43 -13.11
C TRP A 52 -4.66 10.88 -13.65
N ASP A 53 -5.35 11.82 -13.01
CA ASP A 53 -5.36 13.25 -13.32
C ASP A 53 -4.32 14.05 -12.54
N ASN A 54 -3.40 13.38 -11.83
CA ASN A 54 -2.40 13.91 -10.91
C ASN A 54 -2.96 14.61 -9.67
N SER A 55 -4.23 14.51 -9.38
CA SER A 55 -4.77 14.94 -8.09
C SER A 55 -4.22 14.02 -6.98
N ILE A 56 -4.06 14.60 -5.78
CA ILE A 56 -3.50 13.91 -4.62
C ILE A 56 -4.59 13.82 -3.55
N SER A 57 -4.81 12.60 -3.08
CA SER A 57 -5.70 12.30 -1.96
C SER A 57 -4.92 11.63 -0.84
N THR A 58 -5.29 11.89 0.40
CA THR A 58 -4.72 11.20 1.58
C THR A 58 -5.81 10.46 2.34
N GLY A 59 -5.41 9.58 3.25
CA GLY A 59 -6.38 8.87 4.06
C GLY A 59 -5.78 7.78 4.93
N THR A 60 -6.68 6.95 5.45
CA THR A 60 -6.35 5.79 6.30
C THR A 60 -6.73 4.49 5.61
N LEU A 61 -5.78 3.56 5.58
CA LEU A 61 -5.94 2.18 5.13
C LEU A 61 -6.15 1.27 6.33
N LEU A 62 -7.19 0.45 6.29
CA LEU A 62 -7.34 -0.74 7.12
C LEU A 62 -7.33 -1.96 6.22
N LEU A 63 -6.41 -2.87 6.45
CA LEU A 63 -6.30 -4.14 5.72
C LEU A 63 -6.43 -5.29 6.72
N LYS A 64 -7.42 -6.15 6.53
CA LYS A 64 -7.62 -7.35 7.35
C LYS A 64 -7.82 -8.55 6.43
N ARG A 65 -6.78 -9.32 6.26
CA ARG A 65 -6.80 -10.50 5.40
C ARG A 65 -7.45 -11.71 6.09
N PRO A 66 -8.07 -12.58 5.31
CA PRO A 66 -8.36 -12.44 3.88
C PRO A 66 -9.59 -11.55 3.60
N GLY A 67 -9.60 -10.92 2.44
CA GLY A 67 -10.80 -10.40 1.79
C GLY A 67 -11.37 -9.09 2.31
N ARG A 68 -10.67 -8.35 3.20
CA ARG A 68 -11.18 -7.09 3.75
C ARG A 68 -10.12 -6.00 3.58
N ILE A 69 -10.55 -4.88 3.01
CA ILE A 69 -9.79 -3.64 2.92
C ILE A 69 -10.77 -2.47 3.06
N ARG A 70 -10.31 -1.38 3.67
CA ARG A 70 -10.99 -0.10 3.74
C ARG A 70 -9.97 0.98 3.49
N LEU A 71 -10.22 1.85 2.50
CA LEU A 71 -9.53 3.10 2.31
C LEU A 71 -10.53 4.21 2.57
N GLU A 72 -10.28 4.99 3.61
CA GLU A 72 -11.09 6.16 3.95
C GLU A 72 -10.29 7.41 3.66
N TYR A 73 -10.80 8.22 2.74
CA TYR A 73 -10.15 9.42 2.26
C TYR A 73 -10.45 10.60 3.18
N ASP A 74 -9.44 11.43 3.39
CA ASP A 74 -9.56 12.67 4.15
C ASP A 74 -10.30 13.74 3.34
N GLU A 75 -10.82 14.76 4.03
CA GLU A 75 -11.34 15.96 3.37
C GLU A 75 -10.24 16.65 2.54
N PRO A 76 -10.53 17.24 1.37
CA PRO A 76 -11.88 17.47 0.83
C PRO A 76 -12.46 16.31 0.01
N ASP A 77 -11.73 15.20 -0.22
CA ASP A 77 -12.18 14.13 -1.11
C ASP A 77 -13.31 13.30 -0.50
N SER A 78 -13.22 13.00 0.78
CA SER A 78 -14.29 12.33 1.56
C SER A 78 -14.80 11.02 0.94
N GLY A 79 -14.00 10.36 0.11
CA GLY A 79 -14.33 9.06 -0.46
C GLY A 79 -14.22 7.94 0.57
N LEU A 80 -14.81 6.79 0.27
CA LEU A 80 -14.63 5.57 1.01
C LEU A 80 -14.68 4.37 0.06
N MET A 81 -13.61 3.59 0.05
CA MET A 81 -13.56 2.31 -0.66
C MET A 81 -13.47 1.16 0.34
N MET A 82 -14.33 0.16 0.18
CA MET A 82 -14.36 -1.00 1.07
C MET A 82 -14.52 -2.30 0.30
N ALA A 83 -13.78 -3.35 0.69
CA ALA A 83 -14.04 -4.70 0.21
C ALA A 83 -14.34 -5.65 1.37
N ILE A 84 -15.37 -6.47 1.18
CA ILE A 84 -15.75 -7.58 2.06
C ILE A 84 -16.59 -8.61 1.30
N GLY A 85 -16.43 -9.89 1.65
CA GLY A 85 -17.27 -10.95 1.09
C GLY A 85 -17.19 -11.08 -0.43
N GLY A 86 -16.09 -10.65 -1.04
CA GLY A 86 -15.90 -10.70 -2.48
C GLY A 86 -16.48 -9.50 -3.24
N ASN A 87 -17.07 -8.53 -2.55
CA ASN A 87 -17.58 -7.29 -3.12
C ASN A 87 -16.68 -6.11 -2.74
N LEU A 88 -16.45 -5.22 -3.70
CA LEU A 88 -15.86 -3.91 -3.54
C LEU A 88 -16.96 -2.88 -3.65
N ALA A 89 -17.06 -1.96 -2.70
CA ALA A 89 -17.98 -0.84 -2.70
C ALA A 89 -17.20 0.47 -2.68
N VAL A 90 -17.55 1.40 -3.56
CA VAL A 90 -16.97 2.73 -3.66
C VAL A 90 -18.05 3.75 -3.36
N PHE A 91 -17.87 4.50 -2.27
CA PHE A 91 -18.77 5.54 -1.82
C PHE A 91 -18.19 6.91 -2.17
N ASP A 92 -19.01 7.74 -2.78
CA ASP A 92 -18.80 9.17 -2.79
C ASP A 92 -19.69 9.80 -1.70
N LYS A 93 -19.09 10.18 -0.58
CA LYS A 93 -19.82 10.72 0.57
C LYS A 93 -20.54 12.05 0.26
N LYS A 94 -20.21 12.70 -0.86
CA LYS A 94 -20.83 13.97 -1.29
C LYS A 94 -22.06 13.78 -2.17
N SER A 95 -22.17 12.64 -2.83
CA SER A 95 -23.22 12.41 -3.85
C SER A 95 -24.56 11.99 -3.24
N ASN A 96 -24.62 11.57 -1.98
CA ASN A 96 -25.82 11.04 -1.32
C ASN A 96 -26.51 9.88 -2.07
N VAL A 97 -25.78 9.18 -2.94
CA VAL A 97 -26.27 8.00 -3.68
C VAL A 97 -25.66 6.71 -3.16
N PRO A 98 -26.28 5.55 -3.39
CA PRO A 98 -25.70 4.27 -3.05
C PRO A 98 -24.31 4.06 -3.66
N PRO A 99 -23.43 3.28 -3.00
CA PRO A 99 -22.10 3.05 -3.53
C PRO A 99 -22.14 2.23 -4.81
N GLU A 100 -21.20 2.50 -5.70
CA GLU A 100 -20.93 1.60 -6.81
C GLU A 100 -20.33 0.30 -6.27
N ARG A 101 -20.78 -0.85 -6.82
CA ARG A 101 -20.38 -2.17 -6.36
C ARG A 101 -19.77 -3.00 -7.48
N TYR A 102 -18.63 -3.60 -7.20
CA TYR A 102 -17.90 -4.45 -8.13
C TYR A 102 -17.51 -5.77 -7.47
N PRO A 103 -17.49 -6.89 -8.20
CA PRO A 103 -16.85 -8.09 -7.72
C PRO A 103 -15.34 -7.82 -7.54
N VAL A 104 -14.81 -7.96 -6.32
CA VAL A 104 -13.39 -7.69 -6.03
C VAL A 104 -12.44 -8.56 -6.88
N ARG A 105 -12.89 -9.76 -7.28
CA ARG A 105 -12.14 -10.65 -8.18
C ARG A 105 -11.95 -10.11 -9.60
N ARG A 106 -12.69 -9.06 -9.97
CA ARG A 106 -12.55 -8.34 -11.24
C ARG A 106 -11.66 -7.11 -11.11
N THR A 107 -10.96 -6.97 -10.01
CA THR A 107 -10.03 -5.87 -9.76
C THR A 107 -8.64 -6.44 -9.43
N PRO A 108 -7.57 -5.74 -9.77
CA PRO A 108 -6.20 -6.15 -9.43
C PRO A 108 -5.97 -6.28 -7.91
N LEU A 109 -6.75 -5.58 -7.09
CA LEU A 109 -6.70 -5.67 -5.61
C LEU A 109 -6.97 -7.09 -5.09
N TRP A 110 -7.61 -7.95 -5.90
CA TRP A 110 -7.83 -9.33 -5.52
C TRP A 110 -6.54 -10.06 -5.14
N LEU A 111 -5.43 -9.75 -5.81
CA LEU A 111 -4.13 -10.34 -5.48
C LEU A 111 -3.78 -10.14 -4.00
N LEU A 112 -3.99 -8.93 -3.49
CA LEU A 112 -3.68 -8.57 -2.11
C LEU A 112 -4.68 -9.19 -1.10
N LEU A 113 -5.91 -9.43 -1.52
CA LEU A 113 -7.03 -9.82 -0.64
C LEU A 113 -7.31 -11.32 -0.60
N GLN A 114 -6.76 -12.11 -1.51
CA GLN A 114 -6.99 -13.55 -1.53
C GLN A 114 -6.42 -14.22 -0.25
N ARG A 115 -7.00 -15.37 0.13
CA ARG A 115 -6.63 -16.08 1.36
C ARG A 115 -5.17 -16.54 1.36
N ASN A 116 -4.72 -17.06 0.25
CA ASN A 116 -3.36 -17.54 0.04
C ASN A 116 -2.81 -16.90 -1.22
N VAL A 117 -1.73 -16.14 -1.05
CA VAL A 117 -0.97 -15.52 -2.15
C VAL A 117 0.17 -16.46 -2.48
N ASP A 118 0.21 -16.94 -3.70
CA ASP A 118 1.32 -17.70 -4.26
C ASP A 118 1.76 -17.02 -5.56
N LEU A 119 2.83 -16.22 -5.46
CA LEU A 119 3.40 -15.52 -6.60
C LEU A 119 4.33 -16.40 -7.43
N THR A 120 4.65 -17.60 -6.96
CA THR A 120 5.46 -18.57 -7.70
C THR A 120 4.63 -19.28 -8.77
N ASP A 121 3.30 -19.29 -8.64
CA ASP A 121 2.42 -19.70 -9.75
C ASP A 121 2.46 -18.62 -10.84
N GLN A 122 3.40 -18.83 -11.78
CA GLN A 122 3.85 -17.87 -12.80
C GLN A 122 2.75 -17.35 -13.74
N LYS A 123 1.52 -17.82 -13.61
CA LYS A 123 0.43 -17.43 -14.52
C LYS A 123 -0.03 -15.98 -14.33
N MET A 124 0.18 -15.43 -13.13
CA MET A 124 -0.29 -14.07 -12.81
C MET A 124 0.86 -13.04 -12.76
N VAL A 125 2.10 -13.46 -12.50
CA VAL A 125 3.24 -12.55 -12.42
C VAL A 125 3.73 -12.23 -13.83
N VAL A 126 3.64 -10.95 -14.21
CA VAL A 126 4.06 -10.43 -15.51
C VAL A 126 5.34 -9.61 -15.43
N GLY A 127 5.77 -9.24 -14.24
CA GLY A 127 7.01 -8.51 -13.98
C GLY A 127 7.52 -8.73 -12.56
N HIS A 128 8.84 -8.88 -12.41
CA HIS A 128 9.52 -8.97 -11.12
C HIS A 128 10.93 -8.44 -11.25
N GLY A 129 11.36 -7.58 -10.34
CA GLY A 129 12.67 -6.96 -10.41
C GLY A 129 12.89 -5.87 -9.37
N MET A 130 13.87 -5.02 -9.61
CA MET A 130 14.17 -3.86 -8.77
C MET A 130 14.01 -2.57 -9.55
N ALA A 131 13.42 -1.57 -8.91
CA ALA A 131 13.32 -0.21 -9.41
C ALA A 131 13.36 0.78 -8.23
N GLY A 132 14.17 1.84 -8.34
CA GLY A 132 14.25 2.91 -7.33
C GLY A 132 14.66 2.42 -5.92
N GLY A 133 15.37 1.30 -5.80
CA GLY A 133 15.76 0.72 -4.51
C GLY A 133 14.69 -0.20 -3.88
N PHE A 134 13.59 -0.44 -4.57
CA PHE A 134 12.51 -1.34 -4.12
C PHE A 134 12.49 -2.60 -4.99
N THR A 135 12.13 -3.74 -4.38
CA THR A 135 11.68 -4.89 -5.15
C THR A 135 10.25 -4.65 -5.60
N PHE A 136 9.97 -4.89 -6.88
CA PHE A 136 8.59 -4.85 -7.36
C PHE A 136 8.15 -6.23 -7.87
N VAL A 137 6.86 -6.50 -7.73
CA VAL A 137 6.16 -7.57 -8.44
C VAL A 137 4.94 -6.99 -9.13
N GLU A 138 4.80 -7.27 -10.40
CA GLU A 138 3.64 -6.87 -11.20
C GLU A 138 2.83 -8.11 -11.56
N ALA A 139 1.54 -8.04 -11.29
CA ALA A 139 0.63 -9.15 -11.52
C ALA A 139 -0.62 -8.70 -12.27
N MET A 140 -1.07 -9.57 -13.17
CA MET A 140 -2.26 -9.42 -13.99
C MET A 140 -2.90 -10.79 -14.20
N ASP A 141 -4.23 -10.87 -14.24
CA ASP A 141 -4.90 -12.12 -14.67
C ASP A 141 -4.73 -12.31 -16.18
N PRO A 142 -3.95 -13.29 -16.65
CA PRO A 142 -3.70 -13.47 -18.08
C PRO A 142 -4.95 -13.87 -18.88
N LYS A 143 -5.98 -14.37 -18.19
CA LYS A 143 -7.27 -14.71 -18.82
C LYS A 143 -8.22 -13.53 -18.89
N ARG A 144 -7.92 -12.48 -18.16
CA ARG A 144 -8.77 -11.30 -17.97
C ARG A 144 -7.93 -10.02 -17.91
N PRO A 145 -7.12 -9.73 -18.95
CA PRO A 145 -6.29 -8.52 -18.98
C PRO A 145 -7.12 -7.24 -18.87
N GLU A 146 -8.41 -7.32 -19.22
CA GLU A 146 -9.37 -6.21 -19.05
C GLU A 146 -9.64 -5.86 -17.59
N TYR A 147 -9.16 -6.63 -16.62
CA TYR A 147 -9.25 -6.26 -15.19
C TYR A 147 -8.10 -5.38 -14.74
N GLY A 148 -7.11 -5.14 -15.61
CA GLY A 148 -5.92 -4.35 -15.33
C GLY A 148 -4.83 -5.13 -14.60
N SER A 149 -3.80 -4.41 -14.14
CA SER A 149 -2.66 -4.96 -13.40
C SER A 149 -2.44 -4.23 -12.08
N ILE A 150 -1.70 -4.87 -11.19
CA ILE A 150 -1.20 -4.26 -9.97
C ILE A 150 0.30 -4.51 -9.86
N ARG A 151 1.06 -3.45 -9.60
CA ARG A 151 2.46 -3.52 -9.20
C ARG A 151 2.55 -3.22 -7.71
N LEU A 152 3.11 -4.15 -6.95
CA LEU A 152 3.39 -4.00 -5.52
C LEU A 152 4.89 -3.71 -5.35
N ASN A 153 5.25 -2.74 -4.52
CA ASN A 153 6.63 -2.37 -4.24
C ASN A 153 6.97 -2.64 -2.77
N PHE A 154 8.17 -3.19 -2.55
CA PHE A 154 8.60 -3.65 -1.23
C PHE A 154 10.00 -3.13 -0.89
N THR A 155 10.21 -2.78 0.38
CA THR A 155 11.56 -2.74 0.96
C THR A 155 12.05 -4.16 1.23
N SER A 156 13.37 -4.34 1.31
CA SER A 156 13.98 -5.66 1.56
C SER A 156 14.42 -5.87 3.00
N ASP A 157 14.62 -4.80 3.78
CA ASP A 157 15.05 -4.88 5.17
C ASP A 157 14.56 -3.67 5.99
N PRO A 158 13.53 -3.87 6.83
CA PRO A 158 12.68 -5.07 6.87
C PRO A 158 11.87 -5.23 5.59
N VAL A 159 11.44 -6.46 5.28
CA VAL A 159 10.49 -6.69 4.18
C VAL A 159 9.19 -6.01 4.52
N SER A 160 8.76 -5.06 3.69
CA SER A 160 7.52 -4.32 3.89
C SER A 160 6.92 -3.87 2.56
N LEU A 161 5.62 -4.02 2.40
CA LEU A 161 4.86 -3.40 1.31
C LEU A 161 4.83 -1.88 1.55
N THR A 162 5.35 -1.11 0.59
CA THR A 162 5.44 0.36 0.71
C THR A 162 4.48 1.09 -0.20
N SER A 163 4.15 0.51 -1.35
CA SER A 163 3.24 1.16 -2.28
C SER A 163 2.67 0.16 -3.27
N TRP A 164 1.62 0.57 -3.97
CA TRP A 164 1.16 -0.12 -5.17
C TRP A 164 0.76 0.85 -6.27
N LEU A 165 0.85 0.38 -7.50
CA LEU A 165 0.34 1.03 -8.69
C LEU A 165 -0.71 0.11 -9.31
N ILE A 166 -1.93 0.61 -9.48
CA ILE A 166 -2.98 -0.05 -10.24
C ILE A 166 -3.04 0.60 -11.60
N MET A 167 -3.01 -0.22 -12.64
CA MET A 167 -3.28 0.18 -14.01
C MET A 167 -4.61 -0.45 -14.44
N ASP A 168 -5.58 0.37 -14.80
CA ASP A 168 -6.87 -0.10 -15.28
C ASP A 168 -6.81 -0.53 -16.75
N ALA A 169 -7.90 -1.10 -17.26
CA ALA A 169 -8.00 -1.58 -18.65
C ALA A 169 -7.89 -0.46 -19.71
N HIS A 170 -8.04 0.80 -19.32
CA HIS A 170 -7.99 1.97 -20.19
C HIS A 170 -6.65 2.70 -20.11
N GLY A 171 -5.72 2.18 -19.28
CA GLY A 171 -4.40 2.78 -19.05
C GLY A 171 -4.42 3.89 -17.99
N GLY A 172 -5.52 4.03 -17.24
CA GLY A 172 -5.56 4.91 -16.08
C GLY A 172 -4.68 4.36 -14.96
N GLU A 173 -3.78 5.18 -14.43
CA GLU A 173 -2.87 4.81 -13.35
C GLU A 173 -3.33 5.41 -12.02
N THR A 174 -3.33 4.58 -10.97
CA THR A 174 -3.57 5.01 -9.58
C THR A 174 -2.43 4.50 -8.74
N PHE A 175 -1.60 5.41 -8.24
CA PHE A 175 -0.48 5.09 -7.36
C PHE A 175 -0.87 5.38 -5.91
N VAL A 176 -0.61 4.43 -5.03
CA VAL A 176 -0.85 4.56 -3.59
C VAL A 176 0.46 4.31 -2.86
N ASP A 177 0.94 5.32 -2.16
CA ASP A 177 2.08 5.26 -1.25
C ASP A 177 1.57 5.04 0.18
N LEU A 178 2.20 4.11 0.89
CA LEU A 178 1.79 3.70 2.23
C LEU A 178 2.76 4.25 3.28
N GLY A 179 2.22 4.76 4.36
CA GLY A 179 2.97 4.91 5.59
C GLY A 179 3.38 3.54 6.17
N PRO A 180 4.07 3.51 7.32
CA PRO A 180 4.40 2.25 7.98
C PRO A 180 3.15 1.42 8.28
N LEU A 181 3.14 0.17 7.83
CA LEU A 181 2.08 -0.78 8.17
C LEU A 181 2.23 -1.18 9.64
N LYS A 182 1.23 -0.90 10.45
CA LYS A 182 1.20 -1.22 11.89
C LYS A 182 0.16 -2.30 12.14
N GLU A 183 0.55 -3.34 12.87
CA GLU A 183 -0.43 -4.32 13.35
C GLU A 183 -1.51 -3.63 14.18
N ALA A 184 -2.76 -4.02 13.96
CA ALA A 184 -3.91 -3.41 14.60
C ALA A 184 -5.02 -4.44 14.89
N GLU A 185 -5.71 -4.25 16.01
CA GLU A 185 -6.94 -4.99 16.29
C GLU A 185 -8.11 -4.31 15.58
N ILE A 186 -8.46 -4.82 14.40
CA ILE A 186 -9.50 -4.24 13.56
C ILE A 186 -10.81 -5.02 13.72
N ASN A 187 -11.87 -4.34 14.16
CA ASN A 187 -13.19 -4.94 14.25
C ASN A 187 -13.77 -5.18 12.83
N ASN A 188 -14.49 -6.30 12.66
CA ASN A 188 -15.15 -6.62 11.39
C ASN A 188 -16.23 -5.60 11.01
N GLU A 189 -16.81 -4.90 11.98
CA GLU A 189 -17.78 -3.82 11.76
C GLU A 189 -17.20 -2.66 10.92
N ASN A 190 -15.87 -2.46 10.93
CA ASN A 190 -15.21 -1.47 10.09
C ASN A 190 -15.36 -1.75 8.58
N PHE A 191 -15.76 -2.97 8.21
CA PHE A 191 -15.94 -3.40 6.82
C PHE A 191 -17.42 -3.67 6.47
N ASN A 192 -18.37 -3.20 7.28
CA ASN A 192 -19.80 -3.43 7.05
C ASN A 192 -20.36 -2.43 6.02
N ILE A 193 -20.46 -2.87 4.76
CA ILE A 193 -20.95 -2.03 3.64
C ILE A 193 -22.39 -1.56 3.90
N GLU A 194 -23.27 -2.46 4.37
CA GLU A 194 -24.70 -2.12 4.58
C GLU A 194 -24.87 -1.07 5.67
N ARG A 195 -24.07 -1.16 6.74
CA ARG A 195 -24.03 -0.15 7.79
C ARG A 195 -23.59 1.21 7.22
N MET A 196 -22.57 1.23 6.35
CA MET A 196 -22.12 2.47 5.71
C MET A 196 -23.18 3.05 4.78
N VAL A 197 -23.92 2.22 4.04
CA VAL A 197 -25.09 2.69 3.27
C VAL A 197 -26.11 3.36 4.18
N GLN A 198 -26.44 2.74 5.31
CA GLN A 198 -27.38 3.34 6.26
C GLN A 198 -26.90 4.67 6.86
N GLN A 199 -25.60 4.84 7.04
CA GLN A 199 -25.01 6.05 7.61
C GLN A 199 -24.85 7.19 6.59
N LEU A 200 -24.48 6.85 5.36
CA LEU A 200 -24.06 7.84 4.34
C LEU A 200 -25.12 8.16 3.29
N VAL A 201 -26.08 7.26 3.08
CA VAL A 201 -27.11 7.43 2.05
C VAL A 201 -28.45 7.75 2.72
N PRO A 202 -29.10 8.89 2.39
CA PRO A 202 -30.43 9.22 2.89
C PRO A 202 -31.47 8.14 2.56
N GLU A 203 -32.53 8.00 3.38
CA GLU A 203 -33.54 6.95 3.20
C GLU A 203 -34.21 7.00 1.82
N GLU A 204 -34.45 8.21 1.33
CA GLU A 204 -35.07 8.44 0.02
C GLU A 204 -34.20 7.98 -1.18
N ASN A 205 -32.91 7.75 -0.96
CA ASN A 205 -31.95 7.38 -2.01
C ASN A 205 -31.39 5.94 -1.87
N ARG A 206 -31.89 5.16 -0.91
CA ARG A 206 -31.42 3.76 -0.64
C ARG A 206 -32.01 2.74 -1.57
#